data_43d41835ae2b1d378d62b2f5003a5e7a
#
_entry.id   43d41835ae2b1d378d62b2f5003a5e7a
#
_cell.length_a   1.000
_cell.length_b   1.000
_cell.length_c   1.000
_cell.angle_alpha   90.00
_cell.angle_beta   90.00
_cell.angle_gamma   90.00
#
_symmetry.space_group_name_H-M   'P 1'
#
loop_
_entity.id
_entity.type
_entity.pdbx_description
1 polymer ?
#
loop_
_entity_poly.entity_id
_entity_poly.type
_entity_poly.pdbx_seq_one_letter_code
_entity_poly.pdbx_strand_id
1 'polypeptide(L)'
;MSVTVRIPTILRTYTGGESQVSADGDTLSAVIDSLDGAYPGIKSRVIDEQGSLRRFVNVYVGNDDVRFADGLATATPDGTQVSVIPAVAGG
;
A
#
# COMPACT_ATOMS: atom_id res chain seq x y z
N MET A 1 1.58 -8.45 -13.04
CA MET A 1 0.80 -7.23 -13.20
C MET A 1 1.48 -6.09 -12.48
N SER A 2 1.65 -4.97 -13.17
CA SER A 2 2.38 -3.82 -12.61
C SER A 2 1.40 -2.73 -12.23
N VAL A 3 1.56 -2.21 -11.04
CA VAL A 3 0.76 -1.10 -10.53
C VAL A 3 1.66 0.00 -10.02
N THR A 4 1.13 1.22 -9.98
CA THR A 4 1.82 2.35 -9.39
C THR A 4 1.34 2.51 -7.96
N VAL A 5 2.27 2.62 -7.01
CA VAL A 5 1.94 2.81 -5.60
C VAL A 5 2.36 4.21 -5.19
N ARG A 6 1.41 4.98 -4.69
CA ARG A 6 1.69 6.30 -4.14
C ARG A 6 2.10 6.15 -2.68
N ILE A 7 3.26 6.71 -2.36
CA ILE A 7 3.86 6.59 -1.03
C ILE A 7 3.63 7.90 -0.26
N PRO A 8 3.01 7.82 0.92
CA PRO A 8 2.82 9.02 1.73
C PRO A 8 4.16 9.56 2.23
N THR A 9 4.20 10.84 2.54
CA THR A 9 5.42 11.52 2.95
C THR A 9 6.14 10.80 4.09
N ILE A 10 5.38 10.31 5.08
CA ILE A 10 5.98 9.67 6.25
C ILE A 10 6.67 8.33 5.94
N LEU A 11 6.36 7.72 4.80
CA LEU A 11 6.96 6.44 4.41
C LEU A 11 8.02 6.59 3.33
N ARG A 12 8.28 7.80 2.85
CA ARG A 12 9.26 8.02 1.78
C ARG A 12 10.69 7.75 2.20
N THR A 13 10.96 7.65 3.49
CA THR A 13 12.28 7.23 3.97
C THR A 13 12.59 5.79 3.54
N TYR A 14 11.56 4.96 3.36
CA TYR A 14 11.75 3.59 2.88
C TYR A 14 12.00 3.52 1.38
N THR A 15 11.59 4.53 0.63
CA THR A 15 11.67 4.54 -0.82
C THR A 15 12.71 5.52 -1.35
N GLY A 16 13.59 5.99 -0.49
CA GLY A 16 14.63 6.95 -0.90
C GLY A 16 14.07 8.29 -1.34
N GLY A 17 12.92 8.68 -0.81
CA GLY A 17 12.27 9.94 -1.16
C GLY A 17 11.28 9.87 -2.31
N GLU A 18 11.09 8.68 -2.90
CA GLU A 18 10.18 8.52 -4.01
C GLU A 18 8.72 8.63 -3.56
N SER A 19 7.93 9.44 -4.25
CA SER A 19 6.51 9.60 -3.96
C SER A 19 5.66 8.56 -4.66
N GLN A 20 6.18 7.96 -5.71
CA GLN A 20 5.52 6.89 -6.46
C GLN A 20 6.54 5.84 -6.83
N VAL A 21 6.17 4.59 -6.69
CA VAL A 21 7.01 3.46 -7.07
C VAL A 21 6.15 2.43 -7.78
N SER A 22 6.79 1.58 -8.57
CA SER A 22 6.10 0.47 -9.24
C SER A 22 6.19 -0.78 -8.39
N ALA A 23 5.15 -1.58 -8.41
CA ALA A 23 5.13 -2.88 -7.74
C ALA A 23 4.31 -3.85 -8.56
N ASP A 24 4.55 -5.13 -8.37
CA ASP A 24 3.84 -6.19 -9.07
C ASP A 24 2.93 -6.95 -8.11
N GLY A 25 1.78 -7.36 -8.60
CA GLY A 25 0.87 -8.18 -7.82
C GLY A 25 -0.54 -8.15 -8.39
N ASP A 26 -1.26 -9.25 -8.24
CA ASP A 26 -2.64 -9.37 -8.68
C ASP A 26 -3.63 -8.95 -7.59
N THR A 27 -3.15 -8.86 -6.36
CA THR A 27 -3.95 -8.42 -5.22
C THR A 27 -3.14 -7.40 -4.42
N LEU A 28 -3.83 -6.67 -3.56
CA LEU A 28 -3.16 -5.70 -2.69
C LEU A 28 -2.10 -6.38 -1.82
N SER A 29 -2.40 -7.57 -1.29
CA SER A 29 -1.44 -8.32 -0.49
C SER A 29 -0.16 -8.59 -1.27
N ALA A 30 -0.29 -9.05 -2.52
CA ALA A 30 0.87 -9.33 -3.37
C ALA A 30 1.65 -8.06 -3.68
N VAL A 31 0.95 -6.95 -3.91
CA VAL A 31 1.59 -5.65 -4.16
C VAL A 31 2.41 -5.20 -2.95
N ILE A 32 1.85 -5.35 -1.75
CA ILE A 32 2.56 -4.97 -0.53
C ILE A 32 3.79 -5.86 -0.31
N ASP A 33 3.67 -7.16 -0.58
CA ASP A 33 4.82 -8.06 -0.47
C ASP A 33 5.92 -7.69 -1.47
N SER A 34 5.53 -7.31 -2.68
CA SER A 34 6.48 -6.85 -3.69
C SER A 34 7.20 -5.58 -3.24
N LEU A 35 6.46 -4.64 -2.66
CA LEU A 35 7.03 -3.41 -2.11
C LEU A 35 8.05 -3.73 -1.02
N ASP A 36 7.70 -4.63 -0.11
CA ASP A 36 8.59 -4.97 1.00
C ASP A 36 9.88 -5.63 0.52
N GLY A 37 9.80 -6.38 -0.58
CA GLY A 37 10.97 -6.97 -1.19
C GLY A 37 11.93 -5.93 -1.76
N ALA A 38 11.38 -4.84 -2.31
CA ALA A 38 12.18 -3.75 -2.87
C ALA A 38 12.59 -2.73 -1.82
N TYR A 39 11.73 -2.50 -0.84
CA TYR A 39 11.94 -1.48 0.21
C TYR A 39 11.69 -2.12 1.57
N PRO A 40 12.66 -2.87 2.11
CA PRO A 40 12.46 -3.63 3.34
C PRO A 40 11.99 -2.77 4.51
N GLY A 41 10.98 -3.27 5.21
CA GLY A 41 10.40 -2.60 6.37
C GLY A 41 9.12 -1.83 6.08
N ILE A 42 8.81 -1.55 4.81
CA ILE A 42 7.64 -0.76 4.48
C ILE A 42 6.35 -1.52 4.80
N LYS A 43 6.34 -2.84 4.61
CA LYS A 43 5.17 -3.66 4.88
C LYS A 43 4.73 -3.54 6.33
N SER A 44 5.67 -3.52 7.26
CA SER A 44 5.34 -3.44 8.69
C SER A 44 4.68 -2.11 9.07
N ARG A 45 4.81 -1.10 8.21
CA ARG A 45 4.15 0.20 8.44
C ARG A 45 2.71 0.21 7.94
N VAL A 46 2.36 -0.71 7.06
CA VAL A 46 1.02 -0.79 6.46
C VAL A 46 0.23 -1.95 7.05
N ILE A 47 0.91 -3.07 7.32
CA ILE A 47 0.31 -4.30 7.83
C ILE A 47 0.79 -4.50 9.27
N ASP A 48 -0.14 -4.84 10.16
CA ASP A 48 0.19 -5.12 11.55
C ASP A 48 0.70 -6.57 11.73
N GLU A 49 1.02 -6.92 12.96
CA GLU A 49 1.57 -8.24 13.28
C GLU A 49 0.60 -9.38 13.01
N GLN A 50 -0.68 -9.08 12.92
CA GLN A 50 -1.74 -10.05 12.68
C GLN A 50 -2.05 -10.22 11.19
N GLY A 51 -1.34 -9.50 10.34
CA GLY A 51 -1.53 -9.58 8.89
C GLY A 51 -2.68 -8.74 8.38
N SER A 52 -3.15 -7.78 9.17
CA SER A 52 -4.24 -6.89 8.78
C SER A 52 -3.73 -5.48 8.51
N LEU A 53 -4.47 -4.72 7.73
CA LEU A 53 -4.16 -3.30 7.53
C LEU A 53 -4.21 -2.58 8.88
N ARG A 54 -3.21 -1.75 9.11
CA ARG A 54 -3.18 -0.95 10.34
C ARG A 54 -4.36 -0.01 10.39
N ARG A 55 -4.87 0.22 11.61
CA ARG A 55 -6.06 1.03 11.85
C ARG A 55 -5.95 2.43 11.25
N PHE A 56 -4.76 3.02 11.33
CA PHE A 56 -4.55 4.40 10.89
C PHE A 56 -3.96 4.50 9.49
N VAL A 57 -4.07 3.43 8.71
CA VAL A 57 -3.63 3.44 7.32
C VAL A 57 -4.82 3.11 6.43
N ASN A 58 -5.08 4.00 5.49
CA ASN A 58 -6.08 3.77 4.46
C ASN A 58 -5.38 3.44 3.16
N VAL A 59 -5.90 2.46 2.44
CA VAL A 59 -5.36 2.09 1.13
C VAL A 59 -6.49 2.14 0.13
N TYR A 60 -6.24 2.80 -0.99
CA TYR A 60 -7.17 2.87 -2.10
C TYR A 60 -6.59 2.15 -3.30
N VAL A 61 -7.41 1.37 -3.96
CA VAL A 61 -7.10 0.79 -5.27
C VAL A 61 -7.95 1.54 -6.27
N GLY A 62 -7.32 2.37 -7.09
CA GLY A 62 -8.06 3.35 -7.86
C GLY A 62 -8.75 4.34 -6.92
N ASN A 63 -10.06 4.41 -7.00
CA ASN A 63 -10.86 5.30 -6.15
C ASN A 63 -11.55 4.56 -5.01
N ASP A 64 -11.29 3.27 -4.84
CA ASP A 64 -12.01 2.44 -3.89
C ASP A 64 -11.17 2.20 -2.64
N ASP A 65 -11.72 2.54 -1.47
CA ASP A 65 -11.12 2.18 -0.19
C ASP A 65 -11.26 0.68 -0.02
N VAL A 66 -10.13 0.00 0.16
CA VAL A 66 -10.11 -1.46 0.23
C VAL A 66 -10.88 -2.02 1.43
N ARG A 67 -11.09 -1.22 2.48
CA ARG A 67 -11.88 -1.66 3.63
C ARG A 67 -13.35 -1.88 3.27
N PHE A 68 -13.81 -1.20 2.24
CA PHE A 68 -15.17 -1.38 1.73
C PHE A 68 -15.21 -2.28 0.49
N ALA A 69 -14.10 -2.90 0.16
CA ALA A 69 -13.97 -3.88 -0.90
C ALA A 69 -13.53 -5.20 -0.26
N ASP A 70 -12.46 -5.79 -0.77
CA ASP A 70 -11.98 -7.09 -0.29
C ASP A 70 -10.72 -7.01 0.59
N GLY A 71 -10.43 -5.83 1.12
CA GLY A 71 -9.25 -5.66 1.96
C GLY A 71 -7.97 -6.02 1.22
N LEU A 72 -7.14 -6.83 1.84
CA LEU A 72 -5.88 -7.27 1.22
C LEU A 72 -6.08 -8.18 0.01
N ALA A 73 -7.27 -8.75 -0.15
CA ALA A 73 -7.59 -9.58 -1.31
C ALA A 73 -8.15 -8.77 -2.49
N THR A 74 -8.24 -7.45 -2.33
CA THR A 74 -8.71 -6.57 -3.40
C THR A 74 -7.83 -6.75 -4.63
N ALA A 75 -8.46 -6.95 -5.80
CA ALA A 75 -7.72 -7.11 -7.05
C ALA A 75 -7.02 -5.81 -7.43
N THR A 76 -5.80 -5.96 -7.94
CA THR A 76 -4.99 -4.83 -8.42
C THR A 76 -4.65 -5.05 -9.88
N PRO A 77 -5.59 -4.75 -10.78
CA PRO A 77 -5.35 -4.95 -12.22
C PRO A 77 -4.17 -4.13 -12.72
N ASP A 78 -3.55 -4.61 -13.80
CA ASP A 78 -2.42 -3.94 -14.39
C ASP A 78 -2.76 -2.48 -14.72
N GLY A 79 -1.84 -1.59 -14.39
CA GLY A 79 -2.01 -0.15 -14.63
C GLY A 79 -2.81 0.59 -13.57
N THR A 80 -3.32 -0.12 -12.56
CA THR A 80 -4.08 0.52 -11.48
C THR A 80 -3.14 1.28 -10.56
N GLN A 81 -3.64 2.36 -9.98
CA GLN A 81 -2.91 3.11 -8.95
C GLN A 81 -3.37 2.66 -7.57
N VAL A 82 -2.40 2.35 -6.73
CA VAL A 82 -2.63 2.04 -5.31
C VAL A 82 -2.14 3.25 -4.51
N SER A 83 -3.00 3.78 -3.64
CA SER A 83 -2.64 4.93 -2.81
C SER A 83 -2.63 4.51 -1.35
N VAL A 84 -1.52 4.76 -0.68
CA VAL A 84 -1.39 4.52 0.76
C VAL A 84 -1.51 5.88 1.45
N ILE A 85 -2.54 6.03 2.27
CA ILE A 85 -2.84 7.29 2.92
C ILE A 85 -2.89 7.06 4.43
N PRO A 86 -1.94 7.60 5.20
CA PRO A 86 -2.03 7.47 6.65
C PRO A 86 -3.15 8.34 7.18
N ALA A 87 -3.99 7.80 8.03
CA ALA A 87 -4.95 8.57 8.77
C ALA A 87 -4.21 9.09 10.00
N VAL A 88 -3.88 10.37 10.00
CA VAL A 88 -3.15 10.95 11.11
C VAL A 88 -4.12 11.17 12.25
N ALA A 89 -3.99 10.36 13.29
CA ALA A 89 -4.84 10.49 14.47
C ALA A 89 -4.54 11.83 15.14
N GLY A 90 -5.59 12.60 15.36
CA GLY A 90 -5.47 13.86 16.05
C GLY A 90 -4.98 15.01 15.18
N GLY A 91 -5.05 14.82 13.88
CA GLY A 91 -4.75 15.94 13.00
C GLY A 91 -3.88 15.64 11.87
#